data_cb4852899e342568959f7a547b06e467
#
_entry.id   cb4852899e342568959f7a547b06e467
#
_cell.length_a   1.000
_cell.length_b   1.000
_cell.length_c   1.000
_cell.angle_alpha   90.00
_cell.angle_beta   90.00
_cell.angle_gamma   90.00
#
_symmetry.space_group_name_H-M   'P 1'
#
loop_
_entity.id
_entity.type
_entity.pdbx_description
1 polymer ?
#
loop_
_entity_poly.entity_id
_entity_poly.type
_entity_poly.pdbx_seq_one_letter_code
_entity_poly.pdbx_strand_id
1 'polypeptide(L)'
;KEIIETTSIPVMAKARIGHDEEARVLEALGADMLDESEVLTPADPFYHIAKNNFTVPFVCGCTNLGEAVRRVAEGAAMMRTKGEAGTGNVVSAVQHARLVENEIAHSQSIGEEGRSEMVDIIMQGFQRINKVSSFDLDPDSTPFGSMEEVRGEVSSVLEDVARLGRLPVVTFSA
;
A
#
# COMPACT_ATOMS: atom_id res chain seq x y z
N LYS A 1 2.84 -15.57 19.40
CA LYS A 1 4.06 -15.75 20.20
C LYS A 1 4.59 -17.18 20.09
N GLU A 2 3.77 -18.18 20.39
CA GLU A 2 4.17 -19.61 20.30
C GLU A 2 4.75 -19.99 18.93
N ILE A 3 4.16 -19.52 17.83
CA ILE A 3 4.68 -19.76 16.47
C ILE A 3 6.09 -19.20 16.30
N ILE A 4 6.32 -17.95 16.75
CA ILE A 4 7.65 -17.29 16.66
C ILE A 4 8.69 -18.08 17.48
N GLU A 5 8.31 -18.59 18.65
CA GLU A 5 9.20 -19.35 19.53
C GLU A 5 9.51 -20.76 19.01
N THR A 6 8.68 -21.31 18.13
CA THR A 6 8.82 -22.69 17.62
C THR A 6 9.37 -22.78 16.21
N THR A 7 9.44 -21.66 15.47
CA THR A 7 9.96 -21.64 14.09
C THR A 7 11.35 -21.05 14.02
N SER A 8 12.16 -21.53 13.08
CA SER A 8 13.50 -21.00 12.77
C SER A 8 13.53 -20.08 11.52
N ILE A 9 12.37 -19.82 10.93
CA ILE A 9 12.21 -18.96 9.77
C ILE A 9 11.49 -17.68 10.16
N PRO A 10 11.67 -16.57 9.39
CA PRO A 10 10.94 -15.33 9.64
C PRO A 10 9.43 -15.53 9.61
N VAL A 11 8.74 -14.87 10.53
CA VAL A 11 7.28 -14.93 10.68
C VAL A 11 6.66 -13.61 10.23
N MET A 12 5.79 -13.68 9.23
CA MET A 12 4.95 -12.58 8.80
C MET A 12 3.56 -12.70 9.44
N ALA A 13 3.16 -11.69 10.21
CA ALA A 13 1.85 -11.64 10.83
C ALA A 13 0.90 -10.77 10.00
N LYS A 14 -0.39 -11.08 10.02
CA LYS A 14 -1.42 -10.29 9.32
C LYS A 14 -2.08 -9.30 10.28
N ALA A 15 -2.12 -8.02 9.86
CA ALA A 15 -2.88 -6.96 10.49
C ALA A 15 -4.07 -6.56 9.61
N ARG A 16 -5.15 -6.14 10.25
CA ARG A 16 -6.30 -5.57 9.52
C ARG A 16 -5.95 -4.22 8.91
N ILE A 17 -6.50 -3.93 7.75
CA ILE A 17 -6.31 -2.64 7.09
C ILE A 17 -6.72 -1.50 8.05
N GLY A 18 -5.81 -0.53 8.24
CA GLY A 18 -6.02 0.66 9.04
C GLY A 18 -6.04 0.43 10.56
N HIS A 19 -5.56 -0.72 11.04
CA HIS A 19 -5.53 -1.01 12.47
C HIS A 19 -4.13 -0.87 13.07
N ASP A 20 -3.70 0.36 13.33
CA ASP A 20 -2.37 0.67 13.88
C ASP A 20 -2.08 -0.07 15.19
N GLU A 21 -3.05 -0.12 16.11
CA GLU A 21 -2.85 -0.77 17.42
C GLU A 21 -2.61 -2.28 17.28
N GLU A 22 -3.31 -2.96 16.37
CA GLU A 22 -3.05 -4.38 16.08
C GLU A 22 -1.64 -4.58 15.54
N ALA A 23 -1.21 -3.71 14.63
CA ALA A 23 0.14 -3.75 14.08
C ALA A 23 1.20 -3.52 15.17
N ARG A 24 0.99 -2.55 16.10
CA ARG A 24 1.89 -2.32 17.24
C ARG A 24 2.01 -3.53 18.16
N VAL A 25 0.90 -4.21 18.42
CA VAL A 25 0.91 -5.44 19.23
C VAL A 25 1.69 -6.54 18.53
N LEU A 26 1.50 -6.71 17.21
CA LEU A 26 2.22 -7.73 16.44
C LEU A 26 3.73 -7.44 16.37
N GLU A 27 4.12 -6.19 16.16
CA GLU A 27 5.52 -5.75 16.22
C GLU A 27 6.13 -6.02 17.62
N ALA A 28 5.43 -5.64 18.68
CA ALA A 28 5.88 -5.87 20.05
C ALA A 28 5.98 -7.36 20.44
N LEU A 29 5.21 -8.22 19.77
CA LEU A 29 5.32 -9.68 19.94
C LEU A 29 6.50 -10.30 19.19
N GLY A 30 7.21 -9.50 18.37
CA GLY A 30 8.40 -9.92 17.65
C GLY A 30 8.12 -10.52 16.27
N ALA A 31 7.03 -10.14 15.61
CA ALA A 31 6.84 -10.50 14.20
C ALA A 31 7.95 -9.87 13.35
N ASP A 32 8.49 -10.61 12.40
CA ASP A 32 9.58 -10.14 11.54
C ASP A 32 9.07 -9.23 10.40
N MET A 33 7.82 -9.40 9.99
CA MET A 33 7.13 -8.63 8.97
C MET A 33 5.64 -8.55 9.29
N LEU A 34 4.97 -7.53 8.77
CA LEU A 34 3.51 -7.39 8.84
C LEU A 34 2.89 -7.35 7.44
N ASP A 35 1.84 -8.12 7.23
CA ASP A 35 0.99 -8.03 6.04
C ASP A 35 -0.29 -7.27 6.42
N GLU A 36 -0.41 -6.03 5.95
CA GLU A 36 -1.67 -5.29 6.03
C GLU A 36 -2.63 -5.86 4.99
N SER A 37 -3.53 -6.74 5.46
CA SER A 37 -4.14 -7.74 4.62
C SER A 37 -5.63 -7.49 4.35
N GLU A 38 -5.98 -7.47 3.07
CA GLU A 38 -7.35 -7.39 2.60
C GLU A 38 -8.19 -8.67 2.85
N VAL A 39 -7.57 -9.77 3.25
CA VAL A 39 -8.31 -11.00 3.60
C VAL A 39 -8.96 -10.91 4.98
N LEU A 40 -8.59 -9.93 5.78
CA LEU A 40 -9.21 -9.62 7.05
C LEU A 40 -10.23 -8.48 6.88
N THR A 41 -11.21 -8.40 7.78
CA THR A 41 -12.15 -7.28 7.82
C THR A 41 -11.39 -5.98 8.11
N PRO A 42 -11.51 -4.93 7.27
CA PRO A 42 -10.85 -3.66 7.52
C PRO A 42 -11.32 -3.02 8.84
N ALA A 43 -10.40 -2.40 9.57
CA ALA A 43 -10.73 -1.55 10.72
C ALA A 43 -11.03 -0.12 10.26
N ASP A 44 -10.23 0.39 9.31
CA ASP A 44 -10.48 1.66 8.65
C ASP A 44 -10.70 1.43 7.14
N PRO A 45 -11.89 1.77 6.61
CA PRO A 45 -12.18 1.61 5.20
C PRO A 45 -11.56 2.71 4.31
N PHE A 46 -10.96 3.76 4.90
CA PHE A 46 -10.46 4.94 4.18
C PHE A 46 -8.94 5.02 4.16
N TYR A 47 -8.30 4.79 5.30
CA TYR A 47 -6.86 4.90 5.44
C TYR A 47 -6.23 3.57 5.85
N HIS A 48 -5.10 3.28 5.22
CA HIS A 48 -4.21 2.21 5.62
C HIS A 48 -3.34 2.63 6.80
N ILE A 49 -2.63 1.67 7.40
CA ILE A 49 -1.67 1.92 8.48
C ILE A 49 -0.56 2.87 7.99
N ALA A 50 -0.17 3.83 8.81
CA ALA A 50 0.99 4.70 8.58
C ALA A 50 2.28 3.92 8.88
N LYS A 51 2.80 3.23 7.88
CA LYS A 51 3.87 2.21 8.01
C LYS A 51 5.21 2.80 8.41
N ASN A 52 5.44 4.08 8.09
CA ASN A 52 6.65 4.80 8.51
C ASN A 52 6.80 4.94 10.04
N ASN A 53 5.73 4.67 10.80
CA ASN A 53 5.74 4.70 12.27
C ASN A 53 6.21 3.37 12.90
N PHE A 54 6.63 2.40 12.10
CA PHE A 54 7.03 1.06 12.53
C PHE A 54 8.47 0.76 12.12
N THR A 55 9.10 -0.17 12.80
CA THR A 55 10.45 -0.65 12.49
C THR A 55 10.44 -1.91 11.64
N VAL A 56 9.36 -2.70 11.69
CA VAL A 56 9.19 -3.90 10.88
C VAL A 56 8.70 -3.56 9.48
N PRO A 57 9.15 -4.27 8.43
CA PRO A 57 8.70 -4.05 7.07
C PRO A 57 7.25 -4.51 6.88
N PHE A 58 6.50 -3.74 6.08
CA PHE A 58 5.12 -4.06 5.70
C PHE A 58 5.03 -4.61 4.29
N VAL A 59 4.16 -5.60 4.14
CA VAL A 59 3.67 -6.13 2.87
C VAL A 59 2.25 -5.63 2.65
N CYS A 60 1.93 -5.20 1.42
CA CYS A 60 0.58 -4.79 1.03
C CYS A 60 0.19 -5.40 -0.31
N GLY A 61 -1.10 -5.61 -0.51
CA GLY A 61 -1.66 -6.00 -1.79
C GLY A 61 -2.05 -4.81 -2.65
N CYS A 62 -1.97 -4.97 -3.97
CA CYS A 62 -2.49 -4.00 -4.93
C CYS A 62 -3.21 -4.68 -6.10
N THR A 63 -4.08 -3.92 -6.75
CA THR A 63 -4.81 -4.31 -7.97
C THR A 63 -4.35 -3.52 -9.20
N ASN A 64 -3.73 -2.36 -8.98
CA ASN A 64 -3.25 -1.44 -10.00
C ASN A 64 -2.08 -0.61 -9.48
N LEU A 65 -1.43 0.15 -10.37
CA LEU A 65 -0.27 0.97 -10.01
C LEU A 65 -0.62 2.09 -9.02
N GLY A 66 -1.76 2.73 -9.17
CA GLY A 66 -2.17 3.81 -8.28
C GLY A 66 -2.31 3.34 -6.83
N GLU A 67 -2.86 2.16 -6.60
CA GLU A 67 -2.91 1.53 -5.28
C GLU A 67 -1.50 1.18 -4.77
N ALA A 68 -0.65 0.60 -5.63
CA ALA A 68 0.72 0.27 -5.26
C ALA A 68 1.51 1.51 -4.85
N VAL A 69 1.42 2.60 -5.63
CA VAL A 69 2.11 3.87 -5.34
C VAL A 69 1.66 4.45 -3.99
N ARG A 70 0.35 4.43 -3.69
CA ARG A 70 -0.14 4.87 -2.37
C ARG A 70 0.44 4.04 -1.24
N ARG A 71 0.44 2.72 -1.35
CA ARG A 71 1.01 1.83 -0.30
C ARG A 71 2.50 2.08 -0.08
N VAL A 72 3.25 2.26 -1.17
CA VAL A 72 4.69 2.58 -1.08
C VAL A 72 4.91 3.95 -0.45
N ALA A 73 4.12 4.96 -0.82
CA ALA A 73 4.17 6.29 -0.20
C ALA A 73 3.85 6.26 1.30
N GLU A 74 3.01 5.33 1.76
CA GLU A 74 2.72 5.09 3.17
C GLU A 74 3.82 4.29 3.91
N GLY A 75 4.86 3.83 3.21
CA GLY A 75 5.99 3.10 3.78
C GLY A 75 5.98 1.58 3.57
N ALA A 76 5.17 1.04 2.65
CA ALA A 76 5.23 -0.39 2.33
C ALA A 76 6.59 -0.77 1.74
N ALA A 77 7.21 -1.83 2.28
CA ALA A 77 8.50 -2.35 1.84
C ALA A 77 8.36 -3.44 0.76
N MET A 78 7.19 -4.05 0.67
CA MET A 78 6.89 -5.10 -0.29
C MET A 78 5.48 -4.94 -0.84
N MET A 79 5.32 -5.25 -2.13
CA MET A 79 4.02 -5.24 -2.81
C MET A 79 3.71 -6.61 -3.40
N ARG A 80 2.47 -7.05 -3.27
CA ARG A 80 1.94 -8.23 -3.94
C ARG A 80 0.67 -7.91 -4.73
N THR A 81 0.33 -8.78 -5.67
CA THR A 81 -1.00 -8.75 -6.25
C THR A 81 -2.03 -9.15 -5.18
N LYS A 82 -3.22 -8.57 -5.20
CA LYS A 82 -4.31 -9.03 -4.33
C LYS A 82 -4.84 -10.39 -4.78
N GLY A 83 -4.95 -10.60 -6.07
CA GLY A 83 -5.50 -11.83 -6.61
C GLY A 83 -6.92 -12.09 -6.13
N GLU A 84 -7.24 -13.37 -5.93
CA GLU A 84 -8.46 -13.85 -5.31
C GLU A 84 -8.08 -14.86 -4.22
N ALA A 85 -7.91 -14.34 -3.00
CA ALA A 85 -7.39 -15.11 -1.87
C ALA A 85 -8.26 -16.34 -1.55
N GLY A 86 -7.61 -17.46 -1.20
CA GLY A 86 -8.29 -18.69 -0.79
C GLY A 86 -8.83 -19.54 -1.95
N THR A 87 -8.56 -19.16 -3.20
CA THR A 87 -8.90 -19.98 -4.39
C THR A 87 -7.64 -20.49 -5.08
N GLY A 88 -7.74 -21.55 -5.84
CA GLY A 88 -6.66 -21.98 -6.73
C GLY A 88 -6.64 -21.23 -8.08
N ASN A 89 -7.51 -20.23 -8.24
CA ASN A 89 -7.66 -19.47 -9.47
C ASN A 89 -6.69 -18.25 -9.48
N VAL A 90 -5.70 -18.30 -10.35
CA VAL A 90 -4.68 -17.23 -10.48
C VAL A 90 -5.06 -16.13 -11.48
N VAL A 91 -6.25 -16.19 -12.09
CA VAL A 91 -6.65 -15.24 -13.14
C VAL A 91 -6.61 -13.80 -12.64
N SER A 92 -7.18 -13.52 -11.48
CA SER A 92 -7.19 -12.17 -10.89
C SER A 92 -5.78 -11.68 -10.57
N ALA A 93 -4.91 -12.54 -10.04
CA ALA A 93 -3.51 -12.19 -9.76
C ALA A 93 -2.76 -11.81 -11.04
N VAL A 94 -2.94 -12.58 -12.12
CA VAL A 94 -2.36 -12.29 -13.45
C VAL A 94 -2.91 -10.99 -14.03
N GLN A 95 -4.21 -10.72 -13.88
CA GLN A 95 -4.81 -9.47 -14.34
C GLN A 95 -4.24 -8.27 -13.60
N HIS A 96 -4.10 -8.35 -12.27
CA HIS A 96 -3.53 -7.27 -11.47
C HIS A 96 -2.06 -7.02 -11.84
N ALA A 97 -1.25 -8.08 -11.97
CA ALA A 97 0.15 -7.95 -12.38
C ALA A 97 0.27 -7.26 -13.74
N ARG A 98 -0.49 -7.72 -14.75
CA ARG A 98 -0.50 -7.11 -16.09
C ARG A 98 -0.95 -5.66 -16.09
N LEU A 99 -1.95 -5.31 -15.26
CA LEU A 99 -2.41 -3.94 -15.15
C LEU A 99 -1.31 -3.04 -14.58
N VAL A 100 -0.66 -3.47 -13.50
CA VAL A 100 0.48 -2.74 -12.92
C VAL A 100 1.61 -2.56 -13.93
N GLU A 101 2.00 -3.62 -14.66
CA GLU A 101 3.05 -3.55 -15.69
C GLU A 101 2.69 -2.58 -16.82
N ASN A 102 1.45 -2.62 -17.30
CA ASN A 102 0.97 -1.71 -18.35
C ASN A 102 0.97 -0.25 -17.88
N GLU A 103 0.54 0.00 -16.65
CA GLU A 103 0.52 1.35 -16.08
C GLU A 103 1.94 1.88 -15.80
N ILE A 104 2.89 1.02 -15.43
CA ILE A 104 4.31 1.36 -15.34
C ILE A 104 4.82 1.79 -16.72
N ALA A 105 4.61 0.98 -17.75
CA ALA A 105 5.02 1.33 -19.10
C ALA A 105 4.37 2.64 -19.60
N HIS A 106 3.12 2.87 -19.25
CA HIS A 106 2.42 4.11 -19.52
C HIS A 106 3.10 5.30 -18.84
N SER A 107 3.41 5.20 -17.54
CA SER A 107 4.08 6.27 -16.77
C SER A 107 5.43 6.69 -17.38
N GLN A 108 6.12 5.74 -18.01
CA GLN A 108 7.38 6.02 -18.72
C GLN A 108 7.17 6.80 -20.03
N SER A 109 6.01 6.65 -20.67
CA SER A 109 5.73 7.19 -22.00
C SER A 109 5.14 8.60 -22.02
N ILE A 110 4.51 9.04 -20.92
CA ILE A 110 3.67 10.26 -20.90
C ILE A 110 4.38 11.57 -20.51
N GLY A 111 5.65 11.52 -20.18
CA GLY A 111 6.39 12.73 -19.74
C GLY A 111 5.92 13.24 -18.36
N GLU A 112 6.49 14.38 -17.95
CA GLU A 112 6.27 14.96 -16.61
C GLU A 112 4.83 15.45 -16.41
N GLU A 113 4.25 16.14 -17.39
CA GLU A 113 2.88 16.65 -17.31
C GLU A 113 1.86 15.52 -17.14
N GLY A 114 1.97 14.46 -17.95
CA GLY A 114 1.09 13.30 -17.82
C GLY A 114 1.26 12.56 -16.51
N ARG A 115 2.49 12.49 -15.96
CA ARG A 115 2.70 11.92 -14.62
C ARG A 115 2.07 12.79 -13.52
N SER A 116 2.09 14.12 -13.66
CA SER A 116 1.38 15.00 -12.74
C SER A 116 -0.13 14.73 -12.72
N GLU A 117 -0.74 14.49 -13.89
CA GLU A 117 -2.14 14.07 -13.97
C GLU A 117 -2.39 12.71 -13.31
N MET A 118 -1.46 11.75 -13.49
CA MET A 118 -1.54 10.47 -12.77
C MET A 118 -1.48 10.66 -11.25
N VAL A 119 -0.63 11.55 -10.75
CA VAL A 119 -0.59 11.88 -9.31
C VAL A 119 -1.95 12.40 -8.84
N ASP A 120 -2.62 13.28 -9.59
CA ASP A 120 -3.95 13.79 -9.24
C ASP A 120 -4.98 12.65 -9.12
N ILE A 121 -4.94 11.69 -10.03
CA ILE A 121 -5.82 10.52 -9.99
C ILE A 121 -5.50 9.64 -8.77
N ILE A 122 -4.22 9.40 -8.49
CA ILE A 122 -3.77 8.58 -7.36
C ILE A 122 -4.19 9.23 -6.03
N MET A 123 -4.08 10.55 -5.91
CA MET A 123 -4.45 11.31 -4.72
C MET A 123 -5.94 11.22 -4.39
N GLN A 124 -6.81 10.99 -5.38
CA GLN A 124 -8.24 10.78 -5.12
C GLN A 124 -8.52 9.60 -4.19
N GLY A 125 -7.59 8.63 -4.11
CA GLY A 125 -7.69 7.50 -3.18
C GLY A 125 -7.61 7.90 -1.71
N PHE A 126 -6.93 9.00 -1.38
CA PHE A 126 -6.82 9.54 -0.01
C PHE A 126 -7.96 10.52 0.36
N GLN A 127 -8.69 11.04 -0.63
CA GLN A 127 -9.73 12.04 -0.41
C GLN A 127 -11.10 11.48 0.00
N ARG A 128 -11.21 10.17 0.21
CA ARG A 128 -12.51 9.52 0.45
C ARG A 128 -13.17 9.93 1.76
N ILE A 129 -12.40 10.20 2.81
CA ILE A 129 -12.93 10.52 4.12
C ILE A 129 -13.75 11.82 4.09
N ASN A 130 -13.33 12.81 3.31
CA ASN A 130 -14.01 14.10 3.20
C ASN A 130 -15.40 13.99 2.55
N LYS A 131 -15.71 12.87 1.90
CA LYS A 131 -17.00 12.64 1.24
C LYS A 131 -18.06 11.99 2.14
N VAL A 132 -17.65 11.46 3.29
CA VAL A 132 -18.54 10.73 4.20
C VAL A 132 -18.73 11.42 5.54
N SER A 133 -17.96 12.47 5.84
CA SER A 133 -18.10 13.25 7.06
C SER A 133 -18.94 14.51 6.83
N SER A 134 -19.89 14.76 7.75
CA SER A 134 -20.61 16.03 7.87
C SER A 134 -19.99 16.97 8.90
N PHE A 135 -18.85 16.58 9.49
CA PHE A 135 -18.09 17.41 10.42
C PHE A 135 -17.03 18.20 9.66
N ASP A 136 -16.66 19.35 10.19
CA ASP A 136 -15.51 20.13 9.75
C ASP A 136 -14.21 19.41 10.19
N LEU A 137 -13.91 18.31 9.52
CA LEU A 137 -12.60 17.69 9.62
C LEU A 137 -11.63 18.52 8.78
N ASP A 138 -10.42 18.68 9.28
CA ASP A 138 -9.36 19.28 8.49
C ASP A 138 -9.16 18.45 7.21
N PRO A 139 -9.53 18.97 6.03
CA PRO A 139 -9.44 18.20 4.79
C PRO A 139 -8.00 17.91 4.38
N ASP A 140 -7.05 18.63 4.99
CA ASP A 140 -5.63 18.51 4.68
C ASP A 140 -4.89 17.56 5.63
N SER A 141 -5.57 17.04 6.68
CA SER A 141 -4.96 16.10 7.64
C SER A 141 -5.22 14.65 7.26
N THR A 142 -4.16 13.85 7.26
CA THR A 142 -4.20 12.38 7.10
C THR A 142 -3.29 11.72 8.13
N PRO A 143 -3.43 10.40 8.38
CA PRO A 143 -2.48 9.66 9.23
C PRO A 143 -1.02 9.68 8.73
N PHE A 144 -0.80 10.09 7.49
CA PHE A 144 0.50 10.14 6.81
C PHE A 144 1.12 11.54 6.74
N GLY A 145 0.45 12.55 7.30
CA GLY A 145 0.82 13.96 7.23
C GLY A 145 -0.22 14.80 6.48
N SER A 146 0.15 16.01 6.09
CA SER A 146 -0.68 16.87 5.27
C SER A 146 -0.89 16.30 3.87
N MET A 147 -1.97 16.69 3.20
CA MET A 147 -2.21 16.27 1.81
C MET A 147 -1.12 16.73 0.84
N GLU A 148 -0.44 17.85 1.14
CA GLU A 148 0.69 18.33 0.36
C GLU A 148 1.91 17.40 0.52
N GLU A 149 2.24 16.99 1.75
CA GLU A 149 3.31 16.02 2.03
C GLU A 149 3.02 14.68 1.37
N VAL A 150 1.81 14.14 1.53
CA VAL A 150 1.38 12.88 0.90
C VAL A 150 1.49 12.97 -0.62
N ARG A 151 1.08 14.10 -1.22
CA ARG A 151 1.22 14.34 -2.66
C ARG A 151 2.68 14.33 -3.10
N GLY A 152 3.56 14.94 -2.31
CA GLY A 152 5.01 14.93 -2.55
C GLY A 152 5.57 13.52 -2.58
N GLU A 153 5.21 12.69 -1.61
CA GLU A 153 5.63 11.28 -1.54
C GLU A 153 5.09 10.46 -2.73
N VAL A 154 3.80 10.60 -3.05
CA VAL A 154 3.18 9.95 -4.21
C VAL A 154 3.90 10.33 -5.52
N SER A 155 4.19 11.61 -5.70
CA SER A 155 4.93 12.10 -6.88
C SER A 155 6.33 11.50 -6.94
N SER A 156 7.06 11.50 -5.82
CA SER A 156 8.41 10.91 -5.72
C SER A 156 8.42 9.43 -6.08
N VAL A 157 7.48 8.67 -5.54
CA VAL A 157 7.35 7.22 -5.84
C VAL A 157 7.02 7.00 -7.32
N LEU A 158 6.11 7.79 -7.91
CA LEU A 158 5.75 7.64 -9.32
C LEU A 158 6.91 7.99 -10.26
N GLU A 159 7.71 9.02 -9.95
CA GLU A 159 8.93 9.35 -10.69
C GLU A 159 9.97 8.21 -10.60
N ASP A 160 10.13 7.61 -9.42
CA ASP A 160 10.99 6.42 -9.27
C ASP A 160 10.49 5.24 -10.09
N VAL A 161 9.19 4.99 -10.12
CA VAL A 161 8.57 3.95 -10.96
C VAL A 161 8.87 4.19 -12.44
N ALA A 162 8.65 5.42 -12.92
CA ALA A 162 8.91 5.77 -14.31
C ALA A 162 10.40 5.64 -14.67
N ARG A 163 11.29 6.08 -13.80
CA ARG A 163 12.74 5.99 -13.98
C ARG A 163 13.25 4.55 -13.97
N LEU A 164 12.74 3.71 -13.05
CA LEU A 164 13.20 2.33 -12.85
C LEU A 164 12.52 1.32 -13.80
N GLY A 165 11.35 1.65 -14.34
CA GLY A 165 10.51 0.71 -15.08
C GLY A 165 9.94 -0.42 -14.21
N ARG A 166 9.87 -0.22 -12.88
CA ARG A 166 9.32 -1.14 -11.88
C ARG A 166 8.98 -0.42 -10.60
N LEU A 167 8.24 -1.05 -9.71
CA LEU A 167 8.09 -0.54 -8.35
C LEU A 167 9.45 -0.48 -7.63
N PRO A 168 9.71 0.55 -6.79
CA PRO A 168 10.98 0.71 -6.06
C PRO A 168 11.12 -0.22 -4.85
N VAL A 169 10.24 -1.18 -4.69
CA VAL A 169 10.18 -2.14 -3.59
C VAL A 169 10.17 -3.58 -4.12
N VAL A 170 10.31 -4.56 -3.22
CA VAL A 170 10.18 -5.98 -3.58
C VAL A 170 8.74 -6.27 -4.02
N THR A 171 8.58 -7.01 -5.12
CA THR A 171 7.27 -7.37 -5.67
C THR A 171 7.15 -8.88 -5.88
N PHE A 172 5.95 -9.40 -5.64
CA PHE A 172 5.62 -10.80 -5.95
C PHE A 172 4.13 -10.94 -6.29
N SER A 173 3.78 -12.05 -6.93
CA SER A 173 2.38 -12.38 -7.19
C SER A 173 1.89 -13.37 -6.14
N ALA A 174 0.71 -13.13 -5.60
CA ALA A 174 0.03 -14.02 -4.65
C ALA A 174 -1.08 -14.81 -5.33
#